data_a00afb4a032534c6f5e47cee2bfbf780
#
_entry.id   a00afb4a032534c6f5e47cee2bfbf780
#
_cell.length_a   1.000
_cell.length_b   1.000
_cell.length_c   1.000
_cell.angle_alpha   90.00
_cell.angle_beta   90.00
_cell.angle_gamma   90.00
#
_symmetry.space_group_name_H-M   'P 1'
#
loop_
_entity.id
_entity.type
_entity.pdbx_description
1 polymer ?
#
loop_
_entity_poly.entity_id
_entity_poly.type
_entity_poly.pdbx_seq_one_letter_code
_entity_poly.pdbx_strand_id
1 'polypeptide(L)'
;VAYTIELRPAALRALRKLDKQDQPRIRGAIALLAADPRPPDMKVLRGRNGYRIRVGNYHILYTIEDSRLLVVVVTLGHRRQV
;
A
#
# COMPACT_ATOMS: atom_id res chain seq x y z
N VAL A 1 -9.46 0.70 16.46
CA VAL A 1 -8.22 1.48 16.45
C VAL A 1 -7.72 1.64 15.02
N ALA A 2 -7.44 2.87 14.61
CA ALA A 2 -6.95 3.15 13.27
C ALA A 2 -5.44 3.32 13.26
N TYR A 3 -4.81 2.81 12.20
CA TYR A 3 -3.38 3.02 11.96
C TYR A 3 -3.18 4.33 11.21
N THR A 4 -2.06 4.97 11.46
CA THR A 4 -1.63 6.12 10.67
C THR A 4 -1.01 5.60 9.38
N ILE A 5 -1.28 6.27 8.27
CA ILE A 5 -0.68 5.92 6.98
C ILE A 5 0.42 6.91 6.64
N GLU A 6 1.60 6.39 6.33
CA GLU A 6 2.71 7.19 5.85
C GLU A 6 3.08 6.71 4.45
N LEU A 7 3.22 7.65 3.51
CA LEU A 7 3.64 7.33 2.14
C LEU A 7 5.11 7.72 1.98
N ARG A 8 5.95 6.73 1.64
CA ARG A 8 7.34 7.03 1.29
C ARG A 8 7.38 7.85 0.01
N PRO A 9 8.45 8.63 -0.21
CA PRO A 9 8.55 9.47 -1.42
C PRO A 9 8.33 8.70 -2.71
N ALA A 10 8.87 7.48 -2.82
CA ALA A 10 8.68 6.66 -4.02
C ALA A 10 7.20 6.32 -4.24
N ALA A 11 6.47 6.00 -3.16
CA ALA A 11 5.05 5.70 -3.25
C ALA A 11 4.25 6.94 -3.66
N LEU A 12 4.58 8.08 -3.09
CA LEU A 12 3.88 9.33 -3.41
C LEU A 12 4.09 9.72 -4.87
N ARG A 13 5.33 9.59 -5.37
CA ARG A 13 5.62 9.86 -6.78
C ARG A 13 4.87 8.91 -7.69
N ALA A 14 4.85 7.62 -7.35
CA ALA A 14 4.13 6.63 -8.15
C ALA A 14 2.64 6.93 -8.19
N LEU A 15 2.05 7.29 -7.04
CA LEU A 15 0.63 7.63 -6.96
C LEU A 15 0.28 8.80 -7.86
N ARG A 16 1.13 9.83 -7.88
CA ARG A 16 0.89 11.02 -8.70
C ARG A 16 0.99 10.74 -10.20
N LYS A 17 1.73 9.70 -10.59
CA LYS A 17 1.90 9.32 -11.99
C LYS A 17 0.80 8.42 -12.52
N LEU A 18 -0.07 7.90 -11.65
CA LEU A 18 -1.18 7.07 -12.09
C LEU A 18 -2.19 7.90 -12.89
N ASP A 19 -2.90 7.23 -13.79
CA ASP A 19 -4.02 7.86 -14.47
C ASP A 19 -4.99 8.40 -13.43
N LYS A 20 -5.57 9.55 -13.73
CA LYS A 20 -6.46 10.23 -12.79
C LYS A 20 -7.63 9.37 -12.35
N GLN A 21 -8.11 8.49 -13.23
CA GLN A 21 -9.22 7.60 -12.90
C GLN A 21 -8.82 6.49 -11.92
N ASP A 22 -7.53 6.12 -11.88
CA ASP A 22 -7.02 5.09 -10.99
C ASP A 22 -6.62 5.62 -9.62
N GLN A 23 -6.29 6.91 -9.53
CA GLN A 23 -5.82 7.49 -8.28
C GLN A 23 -6.82 7.34 -7.12
N PRO A 24 -8.12 7.65 -7.30
CA PRO A 24 -9.08 7.49 -6.20
C PRO A 24 -9.19 6.05 -5.73
N ARG A 25 -9.10 5.10 -6.65
CA ARG A 25 -9.17 3.68 -6.32
C ARG A 25 -7.98 3.26 -5.45
N ILE A 26 -6.79 3.67 -5.83
CA ILE A 26 -5.58 3.35 -5.06
C ILE A 26 -5.58 4.07 -3.72
N ARG A 27 -5.98 5.34 -3.68
CA ARG A 27 -6.10 6.08 -2.42
C ARG A 27 -7.10 5.43 -1.47
N GLY A 28 -8.22 4.96 -2.00
CA GLY A 28 -9.22 4.24 -1.21
C GLY A 28 -8.69 2.96 -0.63
N ALA A 29 -7.93 2.19 -1.42
CA ALA A 29 -7.32 0.95 -0.95
C ALA A 29 -6.31 1.21 0.16
N ILE A 30 -5.50 2.27 0.02
CA ILE A 30 -4.55 2.67 1.06
C ILE A 30 -5.29 3.06 2.33
N ALA A 31 -6.37 3.83 2.20
CA ALA A 31 -7.16 4.26 3.35
C ALA A 31 -7.75 3.07 4.13
N LEU A 32 -8.13 2.00 3.43
CA LEU A 32 -8.66 0.80 4.07
C LEU A 32 -7.60 0.11 4.94
N LEU A 33 -6.32 0.26 4.61
CA LEU A 33 -5.24 -0.30 5.42
C LEU A 33 -5.16 0.34 6.80
N ALA A 34 -5.66 1.57 6.94
CA ALA A 34 -5.71 2.23 8.25
C ALA A 34 -6.65 1.52 9.20
N ALA A 35 -7.75 0.97 8.68
CA ALA A 35 -8.72 0.22 9.49
C ALA A 35 -8.28 -1.23 9.69
N ASP A 36 -7.69 -1.84 8.64
CA ASP A 36 -7.25 -3.22 8.69
C ASP A 36 -5.97 -3.38 7.85
N PRO A 37 -4.79 -3.32 8.49
CA PRO A 37 -3.53 -3.44 7.75
C PRO A 37 -3.22 -4.86 7.26
N ARG A 38 -3.99 -5.86 7.70
CA ARG A 38 -3.84 -7.25 7.26
C ARG A 38 -5.13 -7.77 6.67
N PRO A 39 -5.60 -7.20 5.54
CA PRO A 39 -6.82 -7.68 4.89
C PRO A 39 -6.64 -9.12 4.39
N PRO A 40 -7.74 -9.86 4.19
CA PRO A 40 -7.66 -11.28 3.81
C PRO A 40 -6.86 -11.56 2.55
N ASP A 41 -6.81 -10.62 1.62
CA ASP A 41 -6.12 -10.80 0.34
C ASP A 41 -4.66 -10.35 0.35
N MET A 42 -4.15 -9.87 1.49
CA MET A 42 -2.75 -9.47 1.57
C MET A 42 -1.82 -10.68 1.52
N LYS A 43 -0.61 -10.45 1.02
CA LYS A 43 0.42 -11.47 0.95
C LYS A 43 1.70 -10.98 1.61
N VAL A 44 2.38 -11.89 2.29
CA VAL A 44 3.68 -11.61 2.90
C VAL A 44 4.75 -11.65 1.82
N LEU A 45 5.64 -10.66 1.80
CA LEU A 45 6.74 -10.64 0.86
C LEU A 45 7.80 -11.67 1.27
N ARG A 46 8.32 -12.39 0.29
CA ARG A 46 9.40 -13.35 0.50
C ARG A 46 10.75 -12.63 0.51
N GLY A 47 11.62 -13.04 1.43
CA GLY A 47 12.99 -12.56 1.45
C GLY A 47 13.18 -11.15 1.94
N ARG A 48 12.11 -10.48 2.35
CA ARG A 48 12.20 -9.14 2.95
C ARG A 48 10.97 -8.85 3.80
N ASN A 49 11.12 -7.88 4.68
CA ASN A 49 10.02 -7.46 5.53
C ASN A 49 8.99 -6.68 4.71
N GLY A 50 7.72 -7.03 4.88
CA GLY A 50 6.65 -6.29 4.25
C GLY A 50 5.53 -7.15 3.73
N TYR A 51 4.54 -6.46 3.17
CA TYR A 51 3.29 -7.05 2.70
C TYR A 51 2.91 -6.44 1.37
N ARG A 52 2.07 -7.15 0.65
CA ARG A 52 1.58 -6.72 -0.66
C ARG A 52 0.08 -6.90 -0.73
N ILE A 53 -0.62 -5.90 -1.26
CA ILE A 53 -2.02 -6.06 -1.67
C ILE A 53 -2.13 -5.75 -3.16
N ARG A 54 -3.09 -6.39 -3.79
CA ARG A 54 -3.39 -6.19 -5.20
C ARG A 54 -4.66 -5.36 -5.34
N VAL A 55 -4.61 -4.33 -6.18
CA VAL A 55 -5.76 -3.47 -6.47
C VAL A 55 -5.85 -3.35 -7.99
N GLY A 56 -6.76 -4.11 -8.61
CA GLY A 56 -6.83 -4.17 -10.07
C GLY A 56 -5.51 -4.68 -10.65
N ASN A 57 -4.88 -3.87 -11.50
CA ASN A 57 -3.59 -4.19 -12.10
C ASN A 57 -2.41 -3.61 -11.35
N TYR A 58 -2.62 -3.11 -10.13
CA TYR A 58 -1.59 -2.49 -9.33
C TYR A 58 -1.28 -3.30 -8.09
N HIS A 59 -0.05 -3.18 -7.61
CA HIS A 59 0.37 -3.72 -6.32
C HIS A 59 0.77 -2.57 -5.42
N ILE A 60 0.44 -2.70 -4.14
CA ILE A 60 0.87 -1.77 -3.11
C ILE A 60 1.73 -2.55 -2.13
N LEU A 61 2.97 -2.12 -1.96
CA LEU A 61 3.90 -2.74 -1.01
C LEU A 61 4.00 -1.86 0.23
N TYR A 62 3.84 -2.47 1.39
CA TYR A 62 3.82 -1.72 2.64
C TYR A 62 4.38 -2.53 3.80
N THR A 63 4.72 -1.83 4.87
CA THR A 63 5.13 -2.46 6.13
C THR A 63 4.18 -2.02 7.23
N ILE A 64 4.16 -2.76 8.32
CA ILE A 64 3.30 -2.49 9.47
C ILE A 64 4.18 -2.41 10.71
N GLU A 65 4.01 -1.35 11.49
CA GLU A 65 4.62 -1.22 12.81
C GLU A 65 3.49 -1.17 13.83
N ASP A 66 3.15 -2.33 14.38
CA ASP A 66 2.00 -2.44 15.29
C ASP A 66 2.18 -1.62 16.55
N SER A 67 3.39 -1.57 17.08
CA SER A 67 3.67 -0.82 18.32
C SER A 67 3.43 0.67 18.16
N ARG A 68 3.51 1.19 16.95
CA ARG A 68 3.29 2.60 16.64
C ARG A 68 1.97 2.85 15.92
N LEU A 69 1.18 1.80 15.68
CA LEU A 69 -0.04 1.87 14.89
C LEU A 69 0.20 2.58 13.56
N LEU A 70 1.25 2.16 12.85
CA LEU A 70 1.74 2.82 11.64
C LEU A 70 1.80 1.84 10.48
N VAL A 71 1.27 2.26 9.34
CA VAL A 71 1.43 1.57 8.05
C VAL A 71 2.26 2.46 7.16
N VAL A 72 3.38 1.95 6.67
CA VAL A 72 4.26 2.68 5.75
C VAL A 72 4.11 2.09 4.37
N VAL A 73 3.57 2.86 3.43
CA VAL A 73 3.48 2.45 2.03
C VAL A 73 4.82 2.75 1.39
N VAL A 74 5.55 1.68 1.06
CA VAL A 74 6.91 1.77 0.55
C VAL A 74 6.92 2.14 -0.93
N THR A 75 6.10 1.47 -1.71
CA THR A 75 5.98 1.75 -3.14
C THR A 75 4.67 1.17 -3.65
N LEU A 76 4.30 1.57 -4.84
CA LEU A 76 3.17 1.00 -5.57
C LEU A 76 3.47 1.09 -7.05
N GLY A 77 2.78 0.28 -7.84
CA GLY A 77 3.00 0.31 -9.27
C GLY A 77 2.19 -0.77 -9.96
N HIS A 78 2.30 -0.76 -11.29
CA HIS A 78 1.65 -1.77 -12.09
C HIS A 78 2.24 -3.14 -11.72
N ARG A 79 1.38 -4.17 -11.70
CA ARG A 79 1.80 -5.50 -11.26
C ARG A 79 3.03 -6.05 -12.01
N ARG A 80 3.29 -5.58 -13.23
CA ARG A 80 4.46 -5.99 -14.01
C ARG A 80 5.74 -5.29 -13.60
N GLN A 81 5.63 -4.23 -12.82
CA GLN A 81 6.77 -3.40 -12.40
C GLN A 81 7.21 -3.67 -10.97
N VAL A 82 6.44 -4.47 -10.26
CA VAL A 82 6.64 -4.65 -8.81
C VAL A 82 7.03 -6.07 -8.41
#